data_272de7ae2c7336d5bfe547c328aa7186
#
_entry.id   272de7ae2c7336d5bfe547c328aa7186
#
_cell.length_a   1.000
_cell.length_b   1.000
_cell.length_c   1.000
_cell.angle_alpha   90.00
_cell.angle_beta   90.00
_cell.angle_gamma   90.00
#
_symmetry.space_group_name_H-M   'P 1'
#
loop_
_entity.id
_entity.type
_entity.pdbx_description
1 polymer ?
#
loop_
_entity_poly.entity_id
_entity_poly.type
_entity_poly.pdbx_seq_one_letter_code
_entity_poly.pdbx_strand_id
1 'polypeptide(L)'
;MTRPLPTPPRLRVLFKIGFVYHKAAFDPVIELFQGDDRYDVFFALDEERVRRFFINFRYRPPIVDEWVRQGYRFTDEKRGFDVVIAGDTVRAEPYGRTLLCFLNHGTGIKNILYRNLARNLDTRYHIFVEGRYRVERIEQSGFQGRSEVHLIGLPKLDWYFQGRYRAGAELLRRWGLDPNRPTVLFAPTYKPTCMYDVKDAIFEATRDRYNLIVKLHHYSWMGKYAPHRQHRIFERRVKEYAHSVLLPPSEYNIVPYMAAADTLVSEASSTVFDFLALGKTGIVYDLPCDDLVHSDGQPLLTEDNREFLKGAFVHVDSPDRLREAIEQALNPTPAMRAAADEQRAYYFHGLDGRASQRLKDKIEELLAGERSH
;
A
#
# COMPACT_ATOMS: atom_id res chain seq x y z
N MET A 1 27.38 10.92 -46.40
CA MET A 1 26.44 10.13 -45.62
C MET A 1 27.05 9.87 -44.22
N THR A 2 26.66 10.66 -43.23
CA THR A 2 27.10 10.45 -41.82
C THR A 2 26.40 9.21 -41.28
N ARG A 3 27.15 8.21 -40.84
CA ARG A 3 26.64 7.06 -40.12
C ARG A 3 25.89 7.56 -38.88
N PRO A 4 24.62 7.14 -38.64
CA PRO A 4 23.95 7.50 -37.41
C PRO A 4 24.79 6.99 -36.22
N LEU A 5 24.99 7.85 -35.23
CA LEU A 5 25.66 7.45 -33.99
C LEU A 5 24.89 6.28 -33.35
N PRO A 6 25.60 5.25 -32.84
CA PRO A 6 24.91 4.14 -32.18
C PRO A 6 24.08 4.67 -31.03
N THR A 7 22.82 4.29 -30.98
CA THR A 7 21.94 4.60 -29.87
C THR A 7 22.55 4.05 -28.58
N PRO A 8 22.70 4.85 -27.52
CA PRO A 8 23.26 4.34 -26.26
C PRO A 8 22.41 3.16 -25.74
N PRO A 9 23.04 2.17 -25.10
CA PRO A 9 22.30 1.04 -24.56
C PRO A 9 21.27 1.52 -23.54
N ARG A 10 20.05 0.94 -23.60
CA ARG A 10 19.00 1.26 -22.65
C ARG A 10 19.37 0.78 -21.25
N LEU A 11 18.98 1.57 -20.25
CA LEU A 11 19.13 1.22 -18.85
C LEU A 11 18.10 0.15 -18.46
N ARG A 12 18.56 -0.93 -17.83
CA ARG A 12 17.69 -2.02 -17.40
C ARG A 12 17.19 -1.78 -15.99
N VAL A 13 15.87 -1.67 -15.81
CA VAL A 13 15.21 -1.46 -14.53
C VAL A 13 14.38 -2.67 -14.16
N LEU A 14 14.60 -3.21 -12.96
CA LEU A 14 13.85 -4.33 -12.41
C LEU A 14 12.93 -3.83 -11.30
N PHE A 15 11.62 -3.97 -11.49
CA PHE A 15 10.64 -3.82 -10.42
C PHE A 15 10.44 -5.16 -9.71
N LYS A 16 10.93 -5.26 -8.47
CA LYS A 16 10.72 -6.44 -7.65
C LYS A 16 9.42 -6.33 -6.89
N ILE A 17 8.39 -6.96 -7.44
CA ILE A 17 7.05 -7.02 -6.88
C ILE A 17 6.99 -8.24 -5.96
N GLY A 18 7.13 -8.03 -4.65
CA GLY A 18 7.02 -9.10 -3.66
C GLY A 18 5.60 -9.67 -3.60
N PHE A 19 4.60 -8.78 -3.69
CA PHE A 19 3.19 -9.14 -3.61
C PHE A 19 2.36 -8.31 -4.61
N VAL A 20 1.19 -8.83 -5.00
CA VAL A 20 0.29 -8.15 -5.94
C VAL A 20 -0.06 -6.72 -5.52
N TYR A 21 -0.27 -6.49 -4.22
CA TYR A 21 -0.59 -5.15 -3.71
C TYR A 21 0.59 -4.15 -3.76
N HIS A 22 1.84 -4.63 -3.86
CA HIS A 22 2.98 -3.73 -4.11
C HIS A 22 2.88 -3.04 -5.46
N LYS A 23 2.28 -3.72 -6.47
CA LYS A 23 2.10 -3.12 -7.78
C LYS A 23 1.31 -1.81 -7.70
N ALA A 24 0.26 -1.75 -6.87
CA ALA A 24 -0.52 -0.52 -6.70
C ALA A 24 0.34 0.68 -6.22
N ALA A 25 1.38 0.42 -5.41
CA ALA A 25 2.33 1.44 -4.98
C ALA A 25 3.32 1.83 -6.08
N PHE A 26 3.57 0.93 -7.02
CA PHE A 26 4.54 1.12 -8.10
C PHE A 26 3.93 1.60 -9.42
N ASP A 27 2.63 1.42 -9.63
CA ASP A 27 1.97 1.73 -10.92
C ASP A 27 2.33 3.11 -11.48
N PRO A 28 2.30 4.22 -10.70
CA PRO A 28 2.68 5.53 -11.23
C PRO A 28 4.17 5.63 -11.58
N VAL A 29 5.04 4.92 -10.83
CA VAL A 29 6.49 4.86 -11.13
C VAL A 29 6.75 4.02 -12.37
N ILE A 30 6.10 2.86 -12.47
CA ILE A 30 6.19 1.95 -13.63
C ILE A 30 5.82 2.70 -14.91
N GLU A 31 4.72 3.45 -14.89
CA GLU A 31 4.26 4.25 -16.04
C GLU A 31 5.33 5.21 -16.53
N LEU A 32 6.02 5.92 -15.61
CA LEU A 32 7.09 6.87 -15.97
C LEU A 32 8.31 6.19 -16.60
N PHE A 33 8.70 5.01 -16.12
CA PHE A 33 9.83 4.28 -16.68
C PHE A 33 9.46 3.58 -18.00
N GLN A 34 8.25 3.02 -18.12
CA GLN A 34 7.78 2.40 -19.36
C GLN A 34 7.52 3.43 -20.48
N GLY A 35 7.16 4.65 -20.12
CA GLY A 35 6.96 5.76 -21.06
C GLY A 35 8.24 6.43 -21.53
N ASP A 36 9.42 5.98 -21.09
CA ASP A 36 10.71 6.58 -21.44
C ASP A 36 11.60 5.56 -22.16
N ASP A 37 11.87 5.82 -23.43
CA ASP A 37 12.66 4.93 -24.31
C ASP A 37 14.10 4.68 -23.87
N ARG A 38 14.60 5.43 -22.91
CA ARG A 38 15.94 5.22 -22.31
C ARG A 38 15.98 3.98 -21.42
N TYR A 39 14.83 3.41 -21.04
CA TYR A 39 14.72 2.30 -20.10
C TYR A 39 14.12 1.04 -20.72
N ASP A 40 14.68 -0.10 -20.30
CA ASP A 40 14.08 -1.42 -20.47
C ASP A 40 13.56 -1.91 -19.12
N VAL A 41 12.24 -2.03 -19.00
CA VAL A 41 11.55 -2.33 -17.75
C VAL A 41 11.22 -3.81 -17.66
N PHE A 42 11.59 -4.41 -16.53
CA PHE A 42 11.38 -5.82 -16.19
C PHE A 42 10.71 -5.95 -14.83
N PHE A 43 10.08 -7.10 -14.60
CA PHE A 43 9.37 -7.39 -13.38
C PHE A 43 9.81 -8.74 -12.80
N ALA A 44 10.03 -8.79 -11.49
CA ALA A 44 10.20 -10.03 -10.76
C ALA A 44 9.11 -10.16 -9.70
N LEU A 45 8.49 -11.33 -9.62
CA LEU A 45 7.51 -11.67 -8.60
C LEU A 45 8.12 -12.65 -7.61
N ASP A 46 7.94 -12.41 -6.32
CA ASP A 46 8.31 -13.41 -5.32
C ASP A 46 7.32 -14.57 -5.38
N GLU A 47 7.88 -15.79 -5.43
CA GLU A 47 7.07 -16.99 -5.42
C GLU A 47 6.45 -17.20 -4.03
N GLU A 48 5.14 -17.09 -3.93
CA GLU A 48 4.44 -17.51 -2.74
C GLU A 48 4.37 -19.05 -2.68
N ARG A 49 4.88 -19.61 -1.59
CA ARG A 49 4.73 -21.04 -1.31
C ARG A 49 3.49 -21.27 -0.46
N VAL A 50 2.50 -21.92 -1.04
CA VAL A 50 1.30 -22.34 -0.31
C VAL A 50 1.43 -23.80 0.07
N ARG A 51 1.36 -24.10 1.36
CA ARG A 51 1.33 -25.49 1.86
C ARG A 51 -0.10 -26.01 1.86
N ARG A 52 -0.33 -27.08 1.10
CA ARG A 52 -1.61 -27.79 1.09
C ARG A 52 -1.33 -29.30 1.26
N PHE A 53 -1.95 -29.95 2.26
CA PHE A 53 -1.77 -31.38 2.56
C PHE A 53 -0.28 -31.81 2.58
N PHE A 54 0.58 -31.11 3.32
CA PHE A 54 2.02 -31.39 3.42
C PHE A 54 2.86 -31.13 2.16
N ILE A 55 2.26 -30.73 1.03
CA ILE A 55 2.96 -30.42 -0.21
C ILE A 55 3.05 -28.88 -0.36
N ASN A 56 4.23 -28.39 -0.72
CA ASN A 56 4.44 -26.98 -1.03
C ASN A 56 4.15 -26.74 -2.51
N PHE A 57 3.16 -25.91 -2.80
CA PHE A 57 2.85 -25.46 -4.15
C PHE A 57 3.38 -24.04 -4.35
N ARG A 58 3.94 -23.78 -5.52
CA ARG A 58 4.21 -22.41 -5.98
C ARG A 58 2.87 -21.81 -6.41
N TYR A 59 2.52 -20.68 -5.81
CA TYR A 59 1.31 -19.95 -6.16
C TYR A 59 1.66 -18.73 -6.99
N ARG A 60 1.12 -18.67 -8.19
CA ARG A 60 1.17 -17.50 -9.07
C ARG A 60 -0.25 -16.90 -9.12
N PRO A 61 -0.43 -15.63 -8.69
CA PRO A 61 -1.74 -14.99 -8.77
C PRO A 61 -2.22 -14.91 -10.23
N PRO A 62 -3.49 -15.24 -10.54
CA PRO A 62 -4.02 -15.20 -11.91
C PRO A 62 -3.90 -13.84 -12.59
N ILE A 63 -3.90 -12.74 -11.83
CA ILE A 63 -3.73 -11.38 -12.35
C ILE A 63 -2.37 -11.17 -13.04
N VAL A 64 -1.36 -11.98 -12.70
CA VAL A 64 -0.03 -11.90 -13.34
C VAL A 64 -0.11 -12.25 -14.82
N ASP A 65 -0.98 -13.20 -15.19
CA ASP A 65 -1.16 -13.59 -16.58
C ASP A 65 -1.85 -12.48 -17.39
N GLU A 66 -2.71 -11.70 -16.73
CA GLU A 66 -3.27 -10.48 -17.29
C GLU A 66 -2.19 -9.43 -17.54
N TRP A 67 -1.30 -9.20 -16.58
CA TRP A 67 -0.19 -8.26 -16.74
C TRP A 67 0.76 -8.68 -17.87
N VAL A 68 1.04 -9.96 -18.02
CA VAL A 68 1.83 -10.47 -19.18
C VAL A 68 1.14 -10.14 -20.50
N ARG A 69 -0.18 -10.33 -20.59
CA ARG A 69 -0.96 -9.94 -21.78
C ARG A 69 -0.94 -8.44 -22.05
N GLN A 70 -0.82 -7.63 -21.01
CA GLN A 70 -0.66 -6.17 -21.08
C GLN A 70 0.79 -5.74 -21.42
N GLY A 71 1.71 -6.68 -21.68
CA GLY A 71 3.08 -6.40 -22.08
C GLY A 71 4.11 -6.28 -20.95
N TYR A 72 3.75 -6.66 -19.72
CA TYR A 72 4.72 -6.70 -18.62
C TYR A 72 5.72 -7.85 -18.83
N ARG A 73 7.01 -7.52 -18.86
CA ARG A 73 8.11 -8.50 -19.08
C ARG A 73 8.59 -9.06 -17.76
N PHE A 74 8.13 -10.23 -17.36
CA PHE A 74 8.58 -10.92 -16.15
C PHE A 74 9.87 -11.69 -16.40
N THR A 75 10.77 -11.71 -15.39
CA THR A 75 12.06 -12.39 -15.46
C THR A 75 12.48 -12.95 -14.11
N ASP A 76 13.23 -14.05 -14.15
CA ASP A 76 13.90 -14.61 -12.97
C ASP A 76 15.38 -14.17 -12.88
N GLU A 77 15.86 -13.39 -13.85
CA GLU A 77 17.18 -12.81 -13.84
C GLU A 77 17.34 -11.87 -12.65
N LYS A 78 18.51 -11.92 -12.02
CA LYS A 78 18.85 -11.04 -10.89
C LYS A 78 20.02 -10.10 -11.18
N ARG A 79 20.81 -10.40 -12.23
CA ARG A 79 21.99 -9.63 -12.62
C ARG A 79 21.76 -8.87 -13.92
N GLY A 80 22.61 -7.88 -14.16
CA GLY A 80 22.59 -7.09 -15.38
C GLY A 80 21.50 -6.02 -15.39
N PHE A 81 21.01 -5.61 -14.24
CA PHE A 81 20.15 -4.45 -14.08
C PHE A 81 20.95 -3.25 -13.57
N ASP A 82 20.68 -2.08 -14.10
CA ASP A 82 21.25 -0.83 -13.62
C ASP A 82 20.57 -0.40 -12.32
N VAL A 83 19.24 -0.66 -12.22
CA VAL A 83 18.42 -0.29 -11.07
C VAL A 83 17.50 -1.44 -10.68
N VAL A 84 17.36 -1.70 -9.39
CA VAL A 84 16.34 -2.58 -8.80
C VAL A 84 15.47 -1.75 -7.86
N ILE A 85 14.17 -1.66 -8.15
CA ILE A 85 13.17 -0.98 -7.29
C ILE A 85 12.34 -2.06 -6.60
N ALA A 86 12.48 -2.18 -5.30
CA ALA A 86 11.83 -3.21 -4.49
C ALA A 86 10.89 -2.60 -3.44
N GLY A 87 9.75 -3.24 -3.21
CA GLY A 87 8.79 -2.88 -2.16
C GLY A 87 9.10 -3.46 -0.79
N ASP A 88 10.18 -4.24 -0.71
CA ASP A 88 10.70 -4.83 0.53
C ASP A 88 12.22 -4.83 0.49
N THR A 89 12.88 -5.02 1.63
CA THR A 89 14.34 -5.14 1.65
C THR A 89 14.78 -6.44 0.95
N VAL A 90 15.83 -6.35 0.14
CA VAL A 90 16.39 -7.46 -0.61
C VAL A 90 17.86 -7.63 -0.24
N ARG A 91 18.38 -8.86 -0.33
CA ARG A 91 19.81 -9.08 -0.21
C ARG A 91 20.53 -8.55 -1.45
N ALA A 92 21.68 -7.89 -1.28
CA ALA A 92 22.42 -7.27 -2.39
C ALA A 92 23.13 -8.29 -3.29
N GLU A 93 23.67 -9.37 -2.72
CA GLU A 93 24.56 -10.30 -3.40
C GLU A 93 24.03 -10.88 -4.72
N PRO A 94 22.72 -11.21 -4.83
CA PRO A 94 22.18 -11.74 -6.08
C PRO A 94 22.19 -10.73 -7.24
N TYR A 95 22.20 -9.41 -6.93
CA TYR A 95 22.07 -8.36 -7.94
C TYR A 95 23.41 -7.80 -8.44
N GLY A 96 24.50 -8.00 -7.69
CA GLY A 96 25.82 -7.49 -8.06
C GLY A 96 25.93 -5.97 -7.92
N ARG A 97 26.59 -5.32 -8.88
CA ARG A 97 26.69 -3.85 -8.93
C ARG A 97 25.44 -3.27 -9.55
N THR A 98 24.47 -2.93 -8.72
CA THR A 98 23.15 -2.42 -9.12
C THR A 98 22.72 -1.38 -8.11
N LEU A 99 22.12 -0.29 -8.57
CA LEU A 99 21.48 0.69 -7.69
C LEU A 99 20.26 0.05 -7.02
N LEU A 100 20.34 -0.20 -5.71
CA LEU A 100 19.24 -0.82 -4.96
C LEU A 100 18.34 0.26 -4.37
N CYS A 101 17.14 0.37 -4.91
CA CYS A 101 16.12 1.31 -4.47
C CYS A 101 15.04 0.56 -3.66
N PHE A 102 14.85 0.98 -2.42
CA PHE A 102 13.73 0.51 -1.62
C PHE A 102 12.63 1.58 -1.62
N LEU A 103 11.48 1.23 -2.21
CA LEU A 103 10.29 2.08 -2.22
C LEU A 103 9.26 1.52 -1.25
N ASN A 104 8.98 2.27 -0.19
CA ASN A 104 7.96 1.88 0.75
C ASN A 104 6.56 1.85 0.08
N HIS A 105 5.85 0.74 0.23
CA HIS A 105 4.56 0.49 -0.44
C HIS A 105 3.33 1.04 0.32
N GLY A 106 3.53 1.73 1.44
CA GLY A 106 2.47 2.36 2.23
C GLY A 106 3.00 2.97 3.51
N THR A 107 2.35 4.01 3.97
CA THR A 107 2.66 4.65 5.25
C THR A 107 2.27 3.68 6.36
N GLY A 108 3.20 3.31 7.17
CA GLY A 108 2.95 2.35 8.24
C GLY A 108 3.63 2.73 9.53
N ILE A 109 2.89 2.59 10.61
CA ILE A 109 3.40 2.71 11.98
C ILE A 109 4.03 1.41 12.49
N LYS A 110 3.84 0.30 11.75
CA LYS A 110 4.33 -1.02 12.17
C LYS A 110 5.86 -1.11 12.09
N ASN A 111 6.46 -1.79 13.06
CA ASN A 111 7.92 -1.91 13.21
C ASN A 111 8.61 -2.83 12.18
N ILE A 112 7.88 -3.46 11.27
CA ILE A 112 8.42 -4.48 10.36
C ILE A 112 9.52 -3.94 9.45
N LEU A 113 9.39 -2.69 8.98
CA LEU A 113 10.41 -2.05 8.15
C LEU A 113 11.75 -1.96 8.88
N TYR A 114 11.74 -1.45 10.11
CA TYR A 114 12.96 -1.23 10.90
C TYR A 114 13.65 -2.56 11.23
N ARG A 115 12.87 -3.60 11.52
CA ARG A 115 13.38 -4.96 11.72
C ARG A 115 14.03 -5.55 10.46
N ASN A 116 13.48 -5.24 9.29
CA ASN A 116 14.04 -5.67 8.02
C ASN A 116 15.33 -4.91 7.70
N LEU A 117 15.40 -3.61 7.98
CA LEU A 117 16.62 -2.83 7.87
C LEU A 117 17.71 -3.35 8.80
N ALA A 118 17.38 -3.63 10.07
CA ALA A 118 18.32 -4.20 11.04
C ALA A 118 19.00 -5.50 10.60
N ARG A 119 18.34 -6.29 9.76
CA ARG A 119 18.91 -7.54 9.20
C ARG A 119 19.80 -7.33 7.98
N ASN A 120 19.89 -6.12 7.46
CA ASN A 120 20.55 -5.79 6.21
C ASN A 120 21.43 -4.54 6.32
N LEU A 121 22.04 -4.28 7.48
CA LEU A 121 22.83 -3.06 7.77
C LEU A 121 24.03 -2.89 6.82
N ASP A 122 24.58 -3.98 6.31
CA ASP A 122 25.73 -3.97 5.37
C ASP A 122 25.29 -3.66 3.93
N THR A 123 24.00 -3.72 3.62
CA THR A 123 23.48 -3.43 2.29
C THR A 123 23.23 -1.92 2.16
N ARG A 124 23.78 -1.30 1.12
CA ARG A 124 23.49 0.09 0.79
C ARG A 124 22.23 0.16 -0.04
N TYR A 125 21.15 0.69 0.55
CA TYR A 125 19.92 1.02 -0.15
C TYR A 125 19.81 2.53 -0.36
N HIS A 126 19.12 2.93 -1.42
CA HIS A 126 18.48 4.22 -1.54
C HIS A 126 17.02 4.06 -1.12
N ILE A 127 16.68 4.52 0.09
CA ILE A 127 15.36 4.34 0.72
C ILE A 127 14.50 5.55 0.39
N PHE A 128 13.44 5.33 -0.37
CA PHE A 128 12.48 6.37 -0.75
C PHE A 128 11.29 6.36 0.19
N VAL A 129 11.04 7.49 0.83
CA VAL A 129 10.06 7.60 1.92
C VAL A 129 9.03 8.69 1.68
N GLU A 130 7.86 8.47 2.32
CA GLU A 130 6.66 9.23 2.12
C GLU A 130 6.58 10.55 2.88
N GLY A 131 7.28 10.68 4.03
CA GLY A 131 7.14 11.85 4.87
C GLY A 131 8.19 11.95 5.98
N ARG A 132 8.18 13.07 6.71
CA ARG A 132 9.11 13.38 7.79
C ARG A 132 9.06 12.33 8.91
N TYR A 133 7.88 11.88 9.29
CA TYR A 133 7.71 10.79 10.26
C TYR A 133 8.62 9.59 9.94
N ARG A 134 8.67 9.15 8.68
CA ARG A 134 9.47 8.00 8.29
C ARG A 134 10.97 8.25 8.38
N VAL A 135 11.42 9.45 7.99
CA VAL A 135 12.83 9.85 8.13
C VAL A 135 13.23 9.77 9.60
N GLU A 136 12.50 10.45 10.47
CA GLU A 136 12.77 10.50 11.90
C GLU A 136 12.78 9.11 12.55
N ARG A 137 11.84 8.23 12.16
CA ARG A 137 11.78 6.85 12.69
C ARG A 137 12.94 5.98 12.22
N ILE A 138 13.43 6.14 10.99
CA ILE A 138 14.63 5.43 10.51
C ILE A 138 15.86 5.90 11.29
N GLU A 139 16.03 7.20 11.46
CA GLU A 139 17.12 7.80 12.24
C GLU A 139 17.10 7.32 13.69
N GLN A 140 15.95 7.43 14.37
CA GLN A 140 15.78 7.00 15.77
C GLN A 140 16.02 5.50 15.97
N SER A 141 15.71 4.68 14.96
CA SER A 141 15.94 3.23 15.03
C SER A 141 17.41 2.85 15.05
N GLY A 142 18.30 3.70 14.53
CA GLY A 142 19.72 3.39 14.32
C GLY A 142 19.97 2.33 13.22
N PHE A 143 18.92 1.92 12.47
CA PHE A 143 19.01 0.84 11.48
C PHE A 143 19.20 1.33 10.05
N GLN A 144 19.56 2.59 9.86
CA GLN A 144 19.88 3.12 8.53
C GLN A 144 21.09 2.41 7.92
N GLY A 145 22.09 2.03 8.74
CA GLY A 145 23.30 1.37 8.27
C GLY A 145 24.04 2.22 7.22
N ARG A 146 24.33 1.61 6.07
CA ARG A 146 24.98 2.27 4.92
C ARG A 146 23.99 2.90 3.95
N SER A 147 22.71 2.88 4.25
CA SER A 147 21.64 3.33 3.36
C SER A 147 21.47 4.85 3.38
N GLU A 148 20.94 5.40 2.31
CA GLU A 148 20.60 6.81 2.17
C GLU A 148 19.07 6.96 2.10
N VAL A 149 18.52 7.92 2.84
CA VAL A 149 17.07 8.16 2.90
C VAL A 149 16.73 9.37 2.03
N HIS A 150 15.74 9.21 1.14
CA HIS A 150 15.29 10.23 0.21
C HIS A 150 13.80 10.52 0.41
N LEU A 151 13.48 11.75 0.77
CA LEU A 151 12.12 12.22 0.98
C LEU A 151 11.47 12.60 -0.35
N ILE A 152 10.54 11.78 -0.83
CA ILE A 152 9.92 11.97 -2.15
C ILE A 152 8.39 12.15 -2.11
N GLY A 153 7.74 11.75 -1.02
CA GLY A 153 6.29 11.60 -0.94
C GLY A 153 5.83 10.16 -1.22
N LEU A 154 4.54 9.98 -1.49
CA LEU A 154 3.93 8.66 -1.68
C LEU A 154 3.47 8.46 -3.13
N PRO A 155 4.26 7.80 -3.99
CA PRO A 155 3.93 7.55 -5.41
C PRO A 155 2.56 6.91 -5.64
N LYS A 156 2.15 5.99 -4.77
CA LYS A 156 0.85 5.31 -4.81
C LYS A 156 -0.34 6.26 -4.99
N LEU A 157 -0.23 7.48 -4.48
CA LEU A 157 -1.31 8.47 -4.52
C LEU A 157 -1.17 9.51 -5.65
N ASP A 158 -0.13 9.42 -6.48
CA ASP A 158 0.09 10.40 -7.54
C ASP A 158 -1.12 10.51 -8.48
N TRP A 159 -1.66 9.39 -8.93
CA TRP A 159 -2.81 9.39 -9.84
C TRP A 159 -4.07 10.01 -9.22
N TYR A 160 -4.24 9.92 -7.90
CA TYR A 160 -5.33 10.61 -7.20
C TYR A 160 -5.15 12.14 -7.30
N PHE A 161 -3.97 12.65 -6.94
CA PHE A 161 -3.68 14.09 -6.98
C PHE A 161 -3.62 14.64 -8.42
N GLN A 162 -3.30 13.79 -9.40
CA GLN A 162 -3.43 14.11 -10.82
C GLN A 162 -4.89 14.08 -11.32
N GLY A 163 -5.84 13.71 -10.47
CA GLY A 163 -7.27 13.69 -10.79
C GLY A 163 -7.73 12.51 -11.65
N ARG A 164 -6.98 11.42 -11.73
CA ARG A 164 -7.35 10.24 -12.54
C ARG A 164 -8.52 9.44 -11.94
N TYR A 165 -8.87 9.65 -10.67
CA TYR A 165 -9.95 8.93 -9.96
C TYR A 165 -11.18 9.79 -9.69
N ARG A 166 -11.50 10.75 -10.59
CA ARG A 166 -12.66 11.64 -10.44
C ARG A 166 -14.01 10.98 -10.71
N ALA A 167 -14.03 9.84 -11.38
CA ALA A 167 -15.24 9.13 -11.78
C ALA A 167 -15.80 8.22 -10.66
N GLY A 168 -15.82 8.70 -9.41
CA GLY A 168 -16.29 7.90 -8.25
C GLY A 168 -17.74 7.40 -8.42
N ALA A 169 -18.64 8.25 -8.93
CA ALA A 169 -20.03 7.86 -9.19
C ALA A 169 -20.16 6.73 -10.22
N GLU A 170 -19.34 6.73 -11.28
CA GLU A 170 -19.32 5.67 -12.28
C GLU A 170 -18.78 4.37 -11.69
N LEU A 171 -17.72 4.45 -10.87
CA LEU A 171 -17.18 3.31 -10.14
C LEU A 171 -18.22 2.67 -9.23
N LEU A 172 -18.99 3.46 -8.49
CA LEU A 172 -20.06 2.96 -7.62
C LEU A 172 -21.16 2.25 -8.43
N ARG A 173 -21.62 2.86 -9.54
CA ARG A 173 -22.63 2.24 -10.43
C ARG A 173 -22.15 0.91 -11.01
N ARG A 174 -20.88 0.83 -11.41
CA ARG A 174 -20.25 -0.43 -11.91
C ARG A 174 -20.40 -1.57 -10.90
N TRP A 175 -20.37 -1.25 -9.62
CA TRP A 175 -20.52 -2.21 -8.53
C TRP A 175 -21.95 -2.33 -8.00
N GLY A 176 -22.94 -1.71 -8.67
CA GLY A 176 -24.35 -1.79 -8.29
C GLY A 176 -24.70 -0.94 -7.06
N LEU A 177 -23.85 0.02 -6.70
CA LEU A 177 -24.07 0.92 -5.57
C LEU A 177 -24.70 2.24 -6.02
N ASP A 178 -25.47 2.87 -5.13
CA ASP A 178 -26.11 4.16 -5.39
C ASP A 178 -25.11 5.33 -5.22
N PRO A 179 -24.76 6.07 -6.28
CA PRO A 179 -23.79 7.16 -6.20
C PRO A 179 -24.30 8.38 -5.38
N ASN A 180 -25.58 8.42 -5.02
CA ASN A 180 -26.15 9.50 -4.22
C ASN A 180 -26.11 9.20 -2.71
N ARG A 181 -25.67 8.01 -2.32
CA ARG A 181 -25.50 7.63 -0.91
C ARG A 181 -24.06 7.78 -0.49
N PRO A 182 -23.76 8.31 0.71
CA PRO A 182 -22.41 8.29 1.24
C PRO A 182 -21.89 6.85 1.31
N THR A 183 -20.62 6.69 1.02
CA THR A 183 -19.98 5.38 0.87
C THR A 183 -18.97 5.13 1.97
N VAL A 184 -19.14 4.03 2.67
CA VAL A 184 -18.21 3.51 3.68
C VAL A 184 -17.32 2.45 3.04
N LEU A 185 -15.99 2.62 3.13
CA LEU A 185 -15.01 1.62 2.73
C LEU A 185 -14.56 0.85 3.98
N PHE A 186 -14.87 -0.44 4.05
CA PHE A 186 -14.33 -1.33 5.07
C PHE A 186 -13.11 -2.07 4.51
N ALA A 187 -11.93 -1.73 5.03
CA ALA A 187 -10.65 -2.24 4.53
C ALA A 187 -9.77 -2.81 5.66
N PRO A 188 -10.19 -3.94 6.26
CA PRO A 188 -9.45 -4.55 7.36
C PRO A 188 -8.14 -5.20 6.90
N THR A 189 -7.19 -5.38 7.83
CA THR A 189 -6.02 -6.23 7.62
C THR A 189 -6.43 -7.72 7.67
N TYR A 190 -5.45 -8.63 7.54
CA TYR A 190 -5.72 -10.07 7.63
C TYR A 190 -5.36 -10.67 8.98
N LYS A 191 -4.36 -10.06 9.69
CA LYS A 191 -3.90 -10.48 11.02
C LYS A 191 -2.93 -9.42 11.61
N PRO A 192 -3.12 -8.94 12.86
CA PRO A 192 -4.38 -9.04 13.60
C PRO A 192 -5.50 -8.29 12.87
N THR A 193 -6.77 -8.57 13.18
CA THR A 193 -7.89 -8.04 12.41
C THR A 193 -9.17 -7.93 13.21
N CYS A 194 -9.91 -6.86 12.99
CA CYS A 194 -11.25 -6.63 13.53
C CYS A 194 -12.36 -7.42 12.79
N MET A 195 -12.04 -8.12 11.69
CA MET A 195 -13.05 -8.76 10.83
C MET A 195 -14.02 -9.67 11.57
N TYR A 196 -13.55 -10.39 12.57
CA TYR A 196 -14.38 -11.35 13.30
C TYR A 196 -15.35 -10.66 14.25
N ASP A 197 -14.96 -9.51 14.81
CA ASP A 197 -15.77 -8.72 15.74
C ASP A 197 -16.84 -7.93 14.99
N VAL A 198 -16.47 -7.33 13.86
CA VAL A 198 -17.32 -6.38 13.14
C VAL A 198 -18.08 -6.99 11.94
N LYS A 199 -17.89 -8.27 11.64
CA LYS A 199 -18.43 -8.95 10.44
C LYS A 199 -19.93 -8.78 10.20
N ASP A 200 -20.71 -8.62 11.25
CA ASP A 200 -22.16 -8.41 11.19
C ASP A 200 -22.48 -6.93 11.41
N ALA A 201 -21.85 -6.32 12.39
CA ALA A 201 -22.11 -4.95 12.81
C ALA A 201 -21.82 -3.91 11.70
N ILE A 202 -20.83 -4.15 10.83
CA ILE A 202 -20.50 -3.20 9.75
C ILE A 202 -21.64 -3.12 8.71
N PHE A 203 -22.33 -4.23 8.42
CA PHE A 203 -23.48 -4.25 7.52
C PHE A 203 -24.68 -3.59 8.15
N GLU A 204 -24.96 -3.85 9.44
CA GLU A 204 -26.05 -3.23 10.17
C GLU A 204 -25.82 -1.71 10.40
N ALA A 205 -24.57 -1.31 10.67
CA ALA A 205 -24.22 0.09 10.85
C ALA A 205 -24.41 0.91 9.57
N THR A 206 -24.27 0.28 8.39
CA THR A 206 -24.41 0.95 7.09
C THR A 206 -25.76 0.76 6.42
N ARG A 207 -26.61 -0.17 6.94
CA ARG A 207 -27.96 -0.43 6.39
C ARG A 207 -28.77 0.88 6.28
N ASP A 208 -29.54 0.98 5.22
CA ASP A 208 -30.52 2.01 4.90
C ASP A 208 -29.98 3.41 4.54
N ARG A 209 -28.77 3.75 4.96
CA ARG A 209 -28.21 5.10 4.78
C ARG A 209 -26.99 5.18 3.86
N TYR A 210 -26.16 4.15 3.86
CA TYR A 210 -24.81 4.20 3.27
C TYR A 210 -24.61 3.06 2.26
N ASN A 211 -23.74 3.25 1.30
CA ASN A 211 -23.12 2.14 0.58
C ASN A 211 -22.00 1.53 1.43
N LEU A 212 -21.77 0.24 1.28
CA LEU A 212 -20.65 -0.46 1.91
C LEU A 212 -19.79 -1.14 0.84
N ILE A 213 -18.52 -0.72 0.75
CA ILE A 213 -17.51 -1.42 -0.03
C ILE A 213 -16.62 -2.21 0.92
N VAL A 214 -16.57 -3.53 0.78
CA VAL A 214 -15.66 -4.39 1.52
C VAL A 214 -14.45 -4.70 0.66
N LYS A 215 -13.26 -4.29 1.08
CA LYS A 215 -11.99 -4.53 0.40
C LYS A 215 -11.03 -5.28 1.30
N LEU A 216 -11.00 -6.59 1.17
CA LEU A 216 -10.14 -7.43 2.00
C LEU A 216 -8.67 -7.38 1.54
N HIS A 217 -7.78 -7.60 2.48
CA HIS A 217 -6.36 -7.78 2.19
C HIS A 217 -6.16 -9.03 1.32
N HIS A 218 -5.14 -9.02 0.45
CA HIS A 218 -4.82 -10.16 -0.43
C HIS A 218 -4.75 -11.50 0.32
N TYR A 219 -4.11 -11.52 1.48
CA TYR A 219 -3.99 -12.72 2.31
C TYR A 219 -5.29 -13.24 2.92
N SER A 220 -6.36 -12.48 2.89
CA SER A 220 -7.70 -12.97 3.28
C SER A 220 -8.31 -13.90 2.24
N TRP A 221 -7.79 -13.87 1.00
CA TRP A 221 -8.25 -14.69 -0.12
C TRP A 221 -7.37 -15.90 -0.34
N MET A 222 -6.06 -15.75 -0.30
CA MET A 222 -5.10 -16.74 -0.75
C MET A 222 -3.72 -16.56 -0.11
N GLY A 223 -2.78 -17.42 -0.49
CA GLY A 223 -1.42 -17.38 -0.01
C GLY A 223 -1.23 -18.08 1.32
N LYS A 224 -0.20 -17.73 2.03
CA LYS A 224 0.26 -18.31 3.30
C LYS A 224 -0.83 -18.35 4.39
N TYR A 225 -1.74 -17.37 4.37
CA TYR A 225 -2.81 -17.19 5.35
C TYR A 225 -4.20 -17.65 4.84
N ALA A 226 -4.29 -18.17 3.62
CA ALA A 226 -5.51 -18.66 2.99
C ALA A 226 -6.32 -19.71 3.82
N PRO A 227 -5.71 -20.52 4.71
CA PRO A 227 -6.49 -21.47 5.54
C PRO A 227 -7.60 -20.81 6.37
N HIS A 228 -7.46 -19.55 6.71
CA HIS A 228 -8.48 -18.82 7.49
C HIS A 228 -9.77 -18.52 6.71
N ARG A 229 -9.73 -18.57 5.37
CA ARG A 229 -10.91 -18.39 4.48
C ARG A 229 -11.76 -17.16 4.85
N GLN A 230 -11.14 -16.09 5.28
CA GLN A 230 -11.80 -14.87 5.77
C GLN A 230 -12.78 -14.27 4.76
N HIS A 231 -12.45 -14.33 3.45
CA HIS A 231 -13.32 -13.86 2.37
C HIS A 231 -14.72 -14.51 2.39
N ARG A 232 -14.85 -15.78 2.80
CA ARG A 232 -16.13 -16.50 2.79
C ARG A 232 -17.16 -15.92 3.78
N ILE A 233 -16.70 -15.25 4.81
CA ILE A 233 -17.56 -14.54 5.75
C ILE A 233 -18.31 -13.45 4.99
N PHE A 234 -17.57 -12.63 4.26
CA PHE A 234 -18.09 -11.47 3.53
C PHE A 234 -18.81 -11.88 2.24
N GLU A 235 -18.36 -12.93 1.52
CA GLU A 235 -19.07 -13.48 0.35
C GLU A 235 -20.51 -13.89 0.65
N ARG A 236 -20.79 -14.36 1.86
CA ARG A 236 -22.15 -14.68 2.28
C ARG A 236 -22.93 -13.42 2.63
N ARG A 237 -22.32 -12.53 3.42
CA ARG A 237 -23.00 -11.35 3.94
C ARG A 237 -23.41 -10.34 2.84
N VAL A 238 -22.56 -10.06 1.87
CA VAL A 238 -22.92 -9.14 0.78
C VAL A 238 -24.15 -9.59 -0.03
N LYS A 239 -24.50 -10.87 -0.02
CA LYS A 239 -25.70 -11.38 -0.66
C LYS A 239 -27.01 -11.05 0.10
N GLU A 240 -26.88 -10.81 1.40
CA GLU A 240 -27.99 -10.47 2.29
C GLU A 240 -28.26 -8.95 2.32
N TYR A 241 -27.30 -8.14 1.86
CA TYR A 241 -27.31 -6.68 2.00
C TYR A 241 -27.07 -6.00 0.65
N ALA A 242 -28.14 -5.60 -0.03
CA ALA A 242 -28.10 -5.00 -1.37
C ALA A 242 -27.30 -3.68 -1.48
N HIS A 243 -27.05 -3.00 -0.34
CA HIS A 243 -26.23 -1.79 -0.30
C HIS A 243 -24.73 -2.06 -0.20
N SER A 244 -24.31 -3.30 -0.34
CA SER A 244 -22.93 -3.71 -0.10
C SER A 244 -22.32 -4.50 -1.25
N VAL A 245 -20.98 -4.41 -1.39
CA VAL A 245 -20.20 -5.16 -2.35
C VAL A 245 -18.88 -5.64 -1.72
N LEU A 246 -18.49 -6.88 -2.05
CA LEU A 246 -17.16 -7.41 -1.77
C LEU A 246 -16.32 -7.36 -3.04
N LEU A 247 -15.25 -6.56 -3.01
CA LEU A 247 -14.34 -6.44 -4.15
C LEU A 247 -13.52 -7.72 -4.31
N PRO A 248 -13.40 -8.28 -5.53
CA PRO A 248 -12.60 -9.45 -5.79
C PRO A 248 -11.09 -9.16 -5.64
N PRO A 249 -10.24 -10.18 -5.48
CA PRO A 249 -8.79 -10.01 -5.32
C PRO A 249 -8.11 -9.41 -6.57
N SER A 250 -8.75 -9.46 -7.73
CA SER A 250 -8.28 -8.79 -8.97
C SER A 250 -8.28 -7.27 -8.87
N GLU A 251 -9.16 -6.70 -8.03
CA GLU A 251 -9.15 -5.27 -7.70
C GLU A 251 -8.03 -4.98 -6.69
N TYR A 252 -6.77 -5.13 -7.11
CA TYR A 252 -5.60 -5.04 -6.22
C TYR A 252 -5.33 -3.61 -5.73
N ASN A 253 -5.69 -2.59 -6.52
CA ASN A 253 -5.51 -1.18 -6.16
C ASN A 253 -6.69 -0.66 -5.36
N ILE A 254 -6.45 -0.25 -4.12
CA ILE A 254 -7.49 0.30 -3.23
C ILE A 254 -7.77 1.80 -3.47
N VAL A 255 -6.84 2.53 -4.08
CA VAL A 255 -6.90 4.00 -4.17
C VAL A 255 -8.15 4.52 -4.88
N PRO A 256 -8.62 3.94 -6.02
CA PRO A 256 -9.87 4.37 -6.64
C PRO A 256 -11.08 4.26 -5.70
N TYR A 257 -11.12 3.24 -4.85
CA TYR A 257 -12.19 3.01 -3.88
C TYR A 257 -12.09 3.96 -2.69
N MET A 258 -10.88 4.28 -2.24
CA MET A 258 -10.64 5.34 -1.26
C MET A 258 -11.07 6.71 -1.81
N ALA A 259 -10.82 6.97 -3.09
CA ALA A 259 -11.26 8.20 -3.75
C ALA A 259 -12.78 8.31 -3.78
N ALA A 260 -13.49 7.21 -4.05
CA ALA A 260 -14.96 7.15 -4.13
C ALA A 260 -15.64 7.07 -2.76
N ALA A 261 -14.96 6.62 -1.70
CA ALA A 261 -15.52 6.51 -0.37
C ALA A 261 -15.51 7.85 0.36
N ASP A 262 -16.53 8.10 1.19
CA ASP A 262 -16.64 9.28 2.05
C ASP A 262 -15.96 9.06 3.40
N THR A 263 -15.96 7.82 3.88
CA THR A 263 -15.23 7.42 5.10
C THR A 263 -14.69 6.00 4.99
N LEU A 264 -13.73 5.67 5.88
CA LEU A 264 -13.04 4.39 5.95
C LEU A 264 -13.20 3.79 7.35
N VAL A 265 -13.43 2.48 7.42
CA VAL A 265 -13.29 1.69 8.64
C VAL A 265 -12.15 0.69 8.46
N SER A 266 -11.16 0.77 9.34
CA SER A 266 -10.00 -0.15 9.35
C SER A 266 -9.41 -0.23 10.76
N GLU A 267 -8.33 -0.93 10.94
CA GLU A 267 -7.54 -1.00 12.18
C GLU A 267 -6.12 -0.47 11.96
N ALA A 268 -5.13 -0.88 12.76
CA ALA A 268 -3.71 -0.53 12.61
C ALA A 268 -3.15 -0.97 11.24
N SER A 269 -3.46 -0.20 10.20
CA SER A 269 -3.19 -0.47 8.80
C SER A 269 -2.62 0.75 8.09
N SER A 270 -1.81 0.55 7.05
CA SER A 270 -1.36 1.66 6.19
C SER A 270 -2.52 2.37 5.47
N THR A 271 -3.66 1.69 5.29
CA THR A 271 -4.82 2.25 4.59
C THR A 271 -5.42 3.46 5.31
N VAL A 272 -5.35 3.53 6.65
CA VAL A 272 -5.86 4.71 7.39
C VAL A 272 -5.00 5.94 7.11
N PHE A 273 -3.69 5.77 6.98
CA PHE A 273 -2.77 6.85 6.63
C PHE A 273 -2.94 7.27 5.16
N ASP A 274 -3.07 6.30 4.24
CA ASP A 274 -3.36 6.60 2.85
C ASP A 274 -4.67 7.40 2.73
N PHE A 275 -5.68 7.09 3.54
CA PHE A 275 -6.96 7.80 3.57
C PHE A 275 -6.83 9.22 4.16
N LEU A 276 -6.02 9.38 5.21
CA LEU A 276 -5.63 10.69 5.74
C LEU A 276 -4.95 11.55 4.68
N ALA A 277 -4.05 10.96 3.88
CA ALA A 277 -3.36 11.67 2.80
C ALA A 277 -4.32 12.25 1.76
N LEU A 278 -5.47 11.59 1.52
CA LEU A 278 -6.52 12.11 0.64
C LEU A 278 -7.33 13.28 1.26
N GLY A 279 -7.00 13.71 2.47
CA GLY A 279 -7.72 14.78 3.19
C GLY A 279 -9.06 14.32 3.74
N LYS A 280 -9.22 13.01 3.99
CA LYS A 280 -10.46 12.41 4.50
C LYS A 280 -10.27 11.87 5.91
N THR A 281 -11.37 11.80 6.66
CA THR A 281 -11.41 11.22 8.01
C THR A 281 -12.05 9.83 7.98
N GLY A 282 -11.65 8.98 8.91
CA GLY A 282 -12.13 7.61 9.00
C GLY A 282 -12.25 7.12 10.44
N ILE A 283 -12.44 5.82 10.56
CA ILE A 283 -12.61 5.12 11.82
C ILE A 283 -11.47 4.12 11.97
N VAL A 284 -10.79 4.15 13.11
CA VAL A 284 -9.86 3.13 13.57
C VAL A 284 -10.58 2.23 14.56
N TYR A 285 -10.66 0.94 14.24
CA TYR A 285 -11.11 -0.05 15.20
C TYR A 285 -9.91 -0.49 16.04
N ASP A 286 -9.95 -0.15 17.31
CA ASP A 286 -8.87 -0.44 18.24
C ASP A 286 -8.93 -1.91 18.68
N LEU A 287 -7.92 -2.66 18.27
CA LEU A 287 -7.74 -4.04 18.72
C LEU A 287 -7.02 -4.05 20.08
N PRO A 288 -7.29 -5.06 20.93
CA PRO A 288 -6.54 -5.24 22.17
C PRO A 288 -5.03 -5.24 21.92
N CYS A 289 -4.27 -4.55 22.77
CA CYS A 289 -2.81 -4.40 22.60
C CYS A 289 -2.07 -5.74 22.52
N ASP A 290 -2.54 -6.73 23.26
CA ASP A 290 -1.95 -8.07 23.31
C ASP A 290 -2.11 -8.83 21.98
N ASP A 291 -3.09 -8.46 21.16
CA ASP A 291 -3.32 -9.01 19.82
C ASP A 291 -2.47 -8.34 18.75
N LEU A 292 -1.93 -7.14 19.01
CA LEU A 292 -1.12 -6.36 18.08
C LEU A 292 0.35 -6.82 18.09
N VAL A 293 0.56 -8.09 17.77
CA VAL A 293 1.89 -8.73 17.76
C VAL A 293 2.24 -9.33 16.39
N HIS A 294 3.53 -9.37 16.11
CA HIS A 294 4.09 -10.12 14.99
C HIS A 294 3.99 -11.63 15.22
N SER A 295 4.26 -12.42 14.17
CA SER A 295 4.25 -13.89 14.27
C SER A 295 5.27 -14.48 15.25
N ASP A 296 6.25 -13.69 15.68
CA ASP A 296 7.27 -14.04 16.68
C ASP A 296 6.97 -13.45 18.06
N GLY A 297 5.75 -12.92 18.29
CA GLY A 297 5.30 -12.38 19.56
C GLY A 297 5.78 -10.96 19.86
N GLN A 298 6.58 -10.34 18.98
CA GLN A 298 7.03 -8.96 19.22
C GLN A 298 5.92 -7.95 18.88
N PRO A 299 5.78 -6.84 19.64
CA PRO A 299 4.78 -5.83 19.41
C PRO A 299 4.85 -5.26 17.98
N LEU A 300 3.70 -5.08 17.33
CA LEU A 300 3.56 -4.39 16.04
C LEU A 300 3.74 -2.89 16.18
N LEU A 301 3.30 -2.34 17.30
CA LEU A 301 3.36 -0.93 17.65
C LEU A 301 4.27 -0.72 18.85
N THR A 302 4.87 0.47 18.93
CA THR A 302 5.56 0.96 20.13
C THR A 302 4.60 1.79 20.99
N GLU A 303 4.98 2.12 22.21
CA GLU A 303 4.17 3.01 23.07
C GLU A 303 3.92 4.37 22.40
N ASP A 304 4.94 4.92 21.74
CA ASP A 304 4.88 6.23 21.07
C ASP A 304 3.87 6.30 19.93
N ASN A 305 3.52 5.17 19.31
CA ASN A 305 2.65 5.16 18.14
C ASN A 305 1.34 4.38 18.31
N ARG A 306 0.99 4.00 19.55
CA ARG A 306 -0.29 3.32 19.84
C ARG A 306 -1.50 4.20 19.61
N GLU A 307 -1.37 5.50 19.87
CA GLU A 307 -2.44 6.49 19.72
C GLU A 307 -2.39 7.19 18.36
N PHE A 308 -1.96 6.47 17.32
CA PHE A 308 -1.87 7.02 15.98
C PHE A 308 -3.22 7.58 15.49
N LEU A 309 -3.18 8.70 14.79
CA LEU A 309 -4.34 9.42 14.25
C LEU A 309 -5.39 9.84 15.29
N LYS A 310 -5.07 9.79 16.60
CA LYS A 310 -5.95 10.28 17.65
C LYS A 310 -6.28 11.76 17.43
N GLY A 311 -7.54 12.10 17.60
CA GLY A 311 -8.06 13.44 17.33
C GLY A 311 -8.34 13.73 15.85
N ALA A 312 -7.70 13.03 14.91
CA ALA A 312 -7.96 13.15 13.47
C ALA A 312 -9.01 12.13 12.98
N PHE A 313 -8.93 10.90 13.51
CA PHE A 313 -9.87 9.81 13.23
C PHE A 313 -10.71 9.49 14.45
N VAL A 314 -11.85 8.84 14.21
CA VAL A 314 -12.70 8.30 15.29
C VAL A 314 -12.15 6.94 15.71
N HIS A 315 -11.91 6.75 17.02
CA HIS A 315 -11.44 5.49 17.57
C HIS A 315 -12.59 4.75 18.27
N VAL A 316 -12.77 3.47 17.96
CA VAL A 316 -13.77 2.60 18.58
C VAL A 316 -13.18 1.23 18.87
N ASP A 317 -13.60 0.64 19.97
CA ASP A 317 -13.18 -0.67 20.48
C ASP A 317 -14.34 -1.69 20.55
N SER A 318 -15.54 -1.25 20.15
CA SER A 318 -16.76 -2.05 20.19
C SER A 318 -17.55 -1.97 18.87
N PRO A 319 -18.06 -3.09 18.34
CA PRO A 319 -18.90 -3.12 17.16
C PRO A 319 -20.18 -2.27 17.28
N ASP A 320 -20.74 -2.16 18.47
CA ASP A 320 -22.00 -1.42 18.73
C ASP A 320 -21.86 0.07 18.48
N ARG A 321 -20.62 0.60 18.55
CA ARG A 321 -20.32 2.03 18.33
C ARG A 321 -20.09 2.38 16.86
N LEU A 322 -20.06 1.41 15.95
CA LEU A 322 -19.70 1.65 14.54
C LEU A 322 -20.65 2.64 13.85
N ARG A 323 -21.95 2.57 14.11
CA ARG A 323 -22.92 3.49 13.48
C ARG A 323 -22.65 4.94 13.87
N GLU A 324 -22.49 5.20 15.15
CA GLU A 324 -22.17 6.52 15.68
C GLU A 324 -20.82 7.03 15.14
N ALA A 325 -19.82 6.15 15.13
CA ALA A 325 -18.49 6.48 14.60
C ALA A 325 -18.51 6.84 13.11
N ILE A 326 -19.31 6.14 12.29
CA ILE A 326 -19.49 6.45 10.87
C ILE A 326 -20.14 7.84 10.73
N GLU A 327 -21.18 8.13 11.49
CA GLU A 327 -21.85 9.45 11.46
C GLU A 327 -20.88 10.57 11.87
N GLN A 328 -20.07 10.35 12.90
CA GLN A 328 -19.04 11.29 13.34
C GLN A 328 -17.94 11.50 12.30
N ALA A 329 -17.44 10.42 11.70
CA ALA A 329 -16.38 10.51 10.67
C ALA A 329 -16.86 11.18 9.38
N LEU A 330 -18.13 11.03 9.02
CA LEU A 330 -18.77 11.74 7.89
C LEU A 330 -19.00 13.22 8.19
N ASN A 331 -19.08 13.61 9.46
CA ASN A 331 -19.31 14.98 9.92
C ASN A 331 -18.19 15.44 10.88
N PRO A 332 -16.91 15.47 10.44
CA PRO A 332 -15.79 15.77 11.31
C PRO A 332 -15.89 17.20 11.86
N THR A 333 -15.60 17.35 13.15
CA THR A 333 -15.56 18.65 13.81
C THR A 333 -14.41 19.51 13.27
N PRO A 334 -14.42 20.84 13.47
CA PRO A 334 -13.27 21.70 13.12
C PRO A 334 -11.98 21.24 13.80
N ALA A 335 -12.04 20.76 15.05
CA ALA A 335 -10.88 20.24 15.77
C ALA A 335 -10.32 18.97 15.11
N MET A 336 -11.18 18.03 14.68
CA MET A 336 -10.76 16.84 13.95
C MET A 336 -10.08 17.18 12.62
N ARG A 337 -10.63 18.14 11.89
CA ARG A 337 -10.03 18.60 10.63
C ARG A 337 -8.65 19.21 10.85
N ALA A 338 -8.51 20.08 11.85
CA ALA A 338 -7.22 20.68 12.19
C ALA A 338 -6.17 19.62 12.58
N ALA A 339 -6.55 18.64 13.43
CA ALA A 339 -5.67 17.54 13.79
C ALA A 339 -5.31 16.66 12.57
N ALA A 340 -6.25 16.42 11.65
CA ALA A 340 -5.99 15.69 10.43
C ALA A 340 -5.00 16.43 9.51
N ASP A 341 -5.14 17.75 9.36
CA ASP A 341 -4.23 18.56 8.54
C ASP A 341 -2.82 18.59 9.13
N GLU A 342 -2.68 18.73 10.45
CA GLU A 342 -1.40 18.68 11.16
C GLU A 342 -0.71 17.33 10.96
N GLN A 343 -1.42 16.24 11.22
CA GLN A 343 -0.88 14.88 11.07
C GLN A 343 -0.58 14.56 9.61
N ARG A 344 -1.41 15.00 8.67
CA ARG A 344 -1.16 14.86 7.24
C ARG A 344 0.14 15.54 6.82
N ALA A 345 0.43 16.74 7.31
CA ALA A 345 1.67 17.46 7.05
C ALA A 345 2.91 16.76 7.66
N TYR A 346 2.73 16.05 8.77
CA TYR A 346 3.80 15.30 9.43
C TYR A 346 4.10 13.96 8.73
N TYR A 347 3.04 13.22 8.37
CA TYR A 347 3.21 11.90 7.76
C TYR A 347 3.59 11.96 6.28
N PHE A 348 3.24 13.03 5.57
CA PHE A 348 3.40 13.10 4.12
C PHE A 348 4.14 14.35 3.65
N HIS A 349 4.93 14.14 2.60
CA HIS A 349 5.62 15.19 1.87
C HIS A 349 5.05 15.30 0.45
N GLY A 350 4.80 16.53 -0.03
CA GLY A 350 4.50 16.80 -1.44
C GLY A 350 3.31 15.98 -1.98
N LEU A 351 2.13 16.12 -1.35
CA LEU A 351 0.88 15.53 -1.85
C LEU A 351 0.36 16.29 -3.09
N ASP A 352 1.15 16.27 -4.16
CA ASP A 352 0.99 17.07 -5.39
C ASP A 352 0.92 16.22 -6.66
N GLY A 353 0.94 14.89 -6.53
CA GLY A 353 0.92 13.95 -7.66
C GLY A 353 2.26 13.83 -8.39
N ARG A 354 3.39 14.21 -7.77
CA ARG A 354 4.72 14.20 -8.37
C ARG A 354 5.75 13.36 -7.62
N ALA A 355 5.33 12.53 -6.68
CA ALA A 355 6.24 11.69 -5.91
C ALA A 355 7.01 10.69 -6.80
N SER A 356 6.34 10.10 -7.79
CA SER A 356 6.96 9.22 -8.78
C SER A 356 8.02 9.94 -9.62
N GLN A 357 7.76 11.20 -9.99
CA GLN A 357 8.72 11.99 -10.74
C GLN A 357 9.95 12.31 -9.89
N ARG A 358 9.76 12.72 -8.62
CA ARG A 358 10.88 12.95 -7.67
C ARG A 358 11.72 11.70 -7.48
N LEU A 359 11.10 10.52 -7.41
CA LEU A 359 11.81 9.24 -7.35
C LEU A 359 12.66 9.03 -8.60
N LYS A 360 12.09 9.19 -9.80
CA LYS A 360 12.78 8.98 -11.07
C LYS A 360 13.94 9.95 -11.22
N ASP A 361 13.74 11.25 -10.95
CA ASP A 361 14.76 12.29 -11.00
C ASP A 361 15.95 11.95 -10.08
N LYS A 362 15.65 11.47 -8.86
CA LYS A 362 16.69 11.06 -7.91
C LYS A 362 17.47 9.83 -8.37
N ILE A 363 16.80 8.84 -8.96
CA ILE A 363 17.46 7.67 -9.56
C ILE A 363 18.40 8.12 -10.70
N GLU A 364 17.95 9.03 -11.56
CA GLU A 364 18.78 9.55 -12.65
C GLU A 364 20.02 10.30 -12.14
N GLU A 365 19.89 11.10 -11.09
CA GLU A 365 20.99 11.77 -10.41
C GLU A 365 22.03 10.77 -9.86
N LEU A 366 21.54 9.72 -9.17
CA LEU A 366 22.41 8.69 -8.58
C LEU A 366 23.16 7.91 -9.66
N LEU A 367 22.50 7.53 -10.75
CA LEU A 367 23.13 6.84 -11.88
C LEU A 367 24.19 7.69 -12.59
N ALA A 368 23.96 9.00 -12.68
CA ALA A 368 24.95 9.93 -13.24
C ALA A 368 26.20 10.06 -12.34
N GLY A 369 25.99 10.09 -11.02
CA GLY A 369 27.08 10.11 -10.03
C GLY A 369 27.96 8.85 -10.06
N GLU A 370 27.35 7.66 -10.17
CA GLU A 370 28.11 6.39 -10.25
C GLU A 370 28.93 6.22 -11.53
N ARG A 371 28.55 6.88 -12.63
CA ARG A 371 29.29 6.86 -13.90
C ARG A 371 30.50 7.82 -13.93
N SER A 372 30.52 8.76 -12.99
CA SER A 372 31.58 9.79 -12.89
C SER A 372 32.74 9.33 -11.98
N HIS A 373 32.63 8.18 -11.35
CA HIS A 373 33.63 7.52 -10.49
C HIS A 373 34.02 6.14 -11.05
#